data_8b037bd6b8924ed577b4f7f5c7d268ba
#
_entry.id   8b037bd6b8924ed577b4f7f5c7d268ba
#
_cell.length_a   1.000
_cell.length_b   1.000
_cell.length_c   1.000
_cell.angle_alpha   90.00
_cell.angle_beta   90.00
_cell.angle_gamma   90.00
#
_symmetry.space_group_name_H-M   'P 1'
#
loop_
_entity.id
_entity.type
_entity.pdbx_description
1 polymer ?
#
loop_
_entity_poly.entity_id
_entity_poly.type
_entity_poly.pdbx_seq_one_letter_code
_entity_poly.pdbx_strand_id
1 'polypeptide(L)'
;MKKIAIVLVFLSFFKFISAQNTYPIGGKLKHEVTGEPIVGAAIFAINSDSAVAAGVISDEKGSFRLSLSRGEYTLKINYLGLEPYIELLHVWRDDYLGTIIMKVNTENLTEVNVSQKSLSATINGDTVSYNANAYKTNQNASAKDLVEKMPGVRDNNGEIEAQGEKVQQVLVDGKQFFGQNPKTALATLPAEVVDKIQIFDDKSEQSKASGVDDGSRIKTLNIVTKINMRNGEFGKAYAGYGNDQQYSAGTNLNLFRGDRRLSILGQVNNINQQNFSTEDLLGVVADNSSGRGSGGRGPGGKRPSFLSGFSANGSANDFMVNPTGGITETKAWGANYQDKWGEKIDINGSYFFNEGDNTSQTNTYQNYYLLNNTGQQYTEESSSYSNNVNHKFNAKMVYKLNPKASFFYLPSVSVQDNRGNMLDTSN
;
A
#
# COMPACT_ATOMS: atom_id res chain seq x y z
N MET A 1 44.81 -64.58 -19.81
CA MET A 1 43.54 -64.24 -20.43
C MET A 1 42.76 -63.09 -19.73
N LYS A 2 42.81 -62.97 -18.42
CA LYS A 2 42.10 -61.86 -17.72
C LYS A 2 42.64 -60.42 -17.97
N LYS A 3 43.95 -60.26 -18.28
CA LYS A 3 44.56 -58.97 -18.53
C LYS A 3 44.25 -58.40 -19.96
N ILE A 4 43.98 -59.24 -20.91
CA ILE A 4 43.62 -58.84 -22.29
C ILE A 4 42.16 -58.38 -22.36
N ALA A 5 41.23 -58.91 -21.55
CA ALA A 5 39.86 -58.49 -21.49
C ALA A 5 39.70 -57.06 -20.94
N ILE A 6 40.55 -56.64 -20.01
CA ILE A 6 40.52 -55.30 -19.45
C ILE A 6 40.99 -54.23 -20.45
N VAL A 7 41.95 -54.54 -21.32
CA VAL A 7 42.42 -53.62 -22.38
C VAL A 7 41.34 -53.47 -23.46
N LEU A 8 40.61 -54.52 -23.80
CA LEU A 8 39.54 -54.46 -24.78
C LEU A 8 38.28 -53.67 -24.25
N VAL A 9 38.01 -53.70 -22.94
CA VAL A 9 36.95 -52.87 -22.34
C VAL A 9 37.35 -51.42 -22.30
N PHE A 10 38.62 -51.07 -22.09
CA PHE A 10 39.11 -49.71 -22.16
C PHE A 10 39.14 -49.10 -23.56
N LEU A 11 39.36 -49.93 -24.60
CA LEU A 11 39.31 -49.48 -26.00
C LEU A 11 37.85 -49.24 -26.50
N SER A 12 36.85 -49.88 -25.88
CA SER A 12 35.45 -49.68 -26.27
C SER A 12 34.82 -48.39 -25.70
N PHE A 13 35.53 -47.70 -24.78
CA PHE A 13 35.11 -46.40 -24.26
C PHE A 13 35.63 -45.19 -25.08
N PHE A 14 36.46 -45.40 -26.12
CA PHE A 14 36.73 -44.37 -27.12
C PHE A 14 35.52 -44.24 -28.03
N LYS A 15 34.41 -43.80 -27.48
CA LYS A 15 33.27 -43.36 -28.27
C LYS A 15 33.64 -42.08 -28.99
N PHE A 16 33.61 -42.15 -30.27
CA PHE A 16 33.45 -41.12 -31.26
C PHE A 16 33.08 -39.77 -30.69
N ILE A 17 34.07 -38.90 -30.44
CA ILE A 17 33.88 -37.49 -30.45
C ILE A 17 33.61 -37.17 -31.92
N SER A 18 32.34 -37.18 -32.34
CA SER A 18 31.93 -36.60 -33.61
C SER A 18 32.21 -35.11 -33.50
N ALA A 19 33.31 -34.66 -34.05
CA ALA A 19 33.55 -33.28 -34.32
C ALA A 19 32.40 -32.78 -35.19
N GLN A 20 31.44 -32.09 -34.60
CA GLN A 20 30.40 -31.43 -35.40
C GLN A 20 31.10 -30.42 -36.30
N ASN A 21 31.05 -30.63 -37.62
CA ASN A 21 31.56 -29.68 -38.59
C ASN A 21 30.74 -28.39 -38.44
N THR A 22 31.34 -27.36 -37.88
CA THR A 22 30.72 -26.02 -37.79
C THR A 22 31.29 -25.17 -38.94
N TYR A 23 30.42 -24.39 -39.52
CA TYR A 23 30.72 -23.48 -40.62
C TYR A 23 30.72 -22.04 -40.10
N PRO A 24 31.78 -21.27 -40.29
CA PRO A 24 31.82 -19.87 -39.95
C PRO A 24 30.93 -19.06 -40.91
N ILE A 25 29.97 -18.36 -40.32
CA ILE A 25 29.11 -17.40 -41.02
C ILE A 25 29.50 -16.00 -40.52
N GLY A 26 29.88 -15.13 -41.44
CA GLY A 26 30.33 -13.80 -41.11
C GLY A 26 29.65 -12.70 -41.90
N GLY A 27 29.73 -11.49 -41.39
CA GLY A 27 29.21 -10.30 -42.08
C GLY A 27 29.73 -9.02 -41.44
N LYS A 28 29.36 -7.89 -42.02
CA LYS A 28 29.70 -6.56 -41.53
C LYS A 28 28.46 -5.69 -41.47
N LEU A 29 28.27 -5.01 -40.34
CA LEU A 29 27.09 -4.15 -40.07
C LEU A 29 27.45 -2.68 -40.31
N LYS A 30 26.61 -1.97 -41.03
CA LYS A 30 26.72 -0.52 -41.27
C LYS A 30 25.40 0.17 -41.01
N HIS A 31 25.49 1.37 -40.48
CA HIS A 31 24.33 2.26 -40.28
C HIS A 31 23.89 2.89 -41.61
N GLU A 32 22.60 2.87 -41.92
CA GLU A 32 22.04 3.35 -43.20
C GLU A 32 22.40 4.81 -43.49
N VAL A 33 22.25 5.70 -42.49
CA VAL A 33 22.41 7.15 -42.71
C VAL A 33 23.85 7.60 -42.58
N THR A 34 24.60 7.12 -41.59
CA THR A 34 25.98 7.57 -41.33
C THR A 34 27.03 6.77 -42.10
N GLY A 35 26.69 5.56 -42.58
CA GLY A 35 27.62 4.63 -43.22
C GLY A 35 28.68 4.07 -42.26
N GLU A 36 28.65 4.43 -41.00
CA GLU A 36 29.59 3.98 -39.97
C GLU A 36 29.40 2.52 -39.59
N PRO A 37 30.44 1.80 -39.15
CA PRO A 37 30.29 0.45 -38.62
C PRO A 37 29.50 0.45 -37.33
N ILE A 38 28.57 -0.53 -37.17
CA ILE A 38 27.79 -0.68 -35.96
C ILE A 38 28.54 -1.62 -35.01
N VAL A 39 29.00 -1.06 -33.90
CA VAL A 39 29.76 -1.75 -32.85
C VAL A 39 28.80 -2.19 -31.73
N GLY A 40 28.94 -3.44 -31.26
CA GLY A 40 28.17 -3.93 -30.13
C GLY A 40 26.72 -4.36 -30.46
N ALA A 41 26.38 -4.50 -31.75
CA ALA A 41 25.10 -5.08 -32.15
C ALA A 41 25.03 -6.56 -31.72
N ALA A 42 23.89 -7.01 -31.24
CA ALA A 42 23.66 -8.39 -30.85
C ALA A 42 23.15 -9.21 -32.02
N ILE A 43 23.89 -10.25 -32.39
CA ILE A 43 23.59 -11.15 -33.48
C ILE A 43 23.28 -12.53 -32.95
N PHE A 44 22.10 -13.08 -33.28
CA PHE A 44 21.66 -14.40 -32.89
C PHE A 44 21.31 -15.26 -34.10
N ALA A 45 21.73 -16.53 -34.08
CA ALA A 45 21.21 -17.54 -34.96
C ALA A 45 20.21 -18.43 -34.18
N ILE A 46 18.98 -18.46 -34.63
CA ILE A 46 17.86 -19.17 -34.00
C ILE A 46 17.52 -20.35 -34.88
N ASN A 47 17.42 -21.56 -34.29
CA ASN A 47 17.02 -22.78 -35.02
C ASN A 47 15.50 -22.84 -35.25
N SER A 48 15.03 -23.87 -35.96
CA SER A 48 13.60 -24.12 -36.23
C SER A 48 12.77 -24.25 -34.98
N ASP A 49 13.36 -24.68 -33.86
CA ASP A 49 12.69 -24.86 -32.57
C ASP A 49 12.65 -23.56 -31.73
N SER A 50 12.96 -22.42 -32.33
CA SER A 50 13.04 -21.11 -31.68
C SER A 50 14.10 -21.01 -30.56
N ALA A 51 15.05 -21.95 -30.50
CA ALA A 51 16.18 -21.89 -29.59
C ALA A 51 17.37 -21.15 -30.22
N VAL A 52 18.10 -20.39 -29.40
CA VAL A 52 19.32 -19.72 -29.82
C VAL A 52 20.43 -20.77 -29.98
N ALA A 53 20.86 -21.00 -31.22
CA ALA A 53 21.93 -21.92 -31.54
C ALA A 53 23.32 -21.30 -31.34
N ALA A 54 23.48 -20.01 -31.66
CA ALA A 54 24.70 -19.24 -31.45
C ALA A 54 24.37 -17.75 -31.31
N GLY A 55 25.22 -17.01 -30.59
CA GLY A 55 25.13 -15.56 -30.47
C GLY A 55 26.48 -14.91 -30.36
N VAL A 56 26.64 -13.72 -30.95
CA VAL A 56 27.86 -12.92 -30.93
C VAL A 56 27.49 -11.42 -30.95
N ILE A 57 28.43 -10.57 -30.59
CA ILE A 57 28.33 -9.11 -30.75
C ILE A 57 29.29 -8.64 -31.86
N SER A 58 28.92 -7.60 -32.61
CA SER A 58 29.78 -6.99 -33.63
C SER A 58 30.98 -6.27 -32.99
N ASP A 59 32.14 -6.39 -33.64
CA ASP A 59 33.41 -5.80 -33.24
C ASP A 59 33.50 -4.27 -33.57
N GLU A 60 34.65 -3.66 -33.26
CA GLU A 60 34.93 -2.24 -33.53
C GLU A 60 34.83 -1.84 -35.01
N LYS A 61 34.93 -2.81 -35.93
CA LYS A 61 34.78 -2.62 -37.38
C LYS A 61 33.37 -2.95 -37.87
N GLY A 62 32.44 -3.25 -36.96
CA GLY A 62 31.11 -3.72 -37.28
C GLY A 62 31.05 -5.16 -37.76
N SER A 63 32.15 -5.94 -37.68
CA SER A 63 32.20 -7.31 -38.20
C SER A 63 31.74 -8.31 -37.14
N PHE A 64 31.13 -9.39 -37.58
CA PHE A 64 30.74 -10.50 -36.72
C PHE A 64 31.07 -11.83 -37.37
N ARG A 65 31.22 -12.89 -36.55
CA ARG A 65 31.41 -14.26 -37.00
C ARG A 65 30.70 -15.24 -36.06
N LEU A 66 29.78 -16.01 -36.60
CA LEU A 66 29.09 -17.12 -35.95
C LEU A 66 29.63 -18.45 -36.41
N SER A 67 29.72 -19.46 -35.57
CA SER A 67 30.07 -20.84 -35.96
C SER A 67 28.79 -21.69 -35.79
N LEU A 68 28.25 -22.14 -36.92
CA LEU A 68 26.99 -22.88 -36.97
C LEU A 68 27.18 -24.27 -37.57
N SER A 69 26.45 -25.26 -37.04
CA SER A 69 26.37 -26.57 -37.69
C SER A 69 25.53 -26.48 -38.96
N ARG A 70 25.64 -27.50 -39.83
CA ARG A 70 24.77 -27.59 -41.01
C ARG A 70 23.28 -27.59 -40.60
N GLY A 71 22.50 -26.68 -41.21
CA GLY A 71 21.07 -26.57 -40.90
C GLY A 71 20.47 -25.24 -41.36
N GLU A 72 19.20 -25.05 -41.03
CA GLU A 72 18.44 -23.82 -41.26
C GLU A 72 18.36 -22.99 -40.01
N TYR A 73 18.60 -21.71 -40.11
CA TYR A 73 18.62 -20.78 -39.00
C TYR A 73 17.96 -19.47 -39.39
N THR A 74 17.34 -18.81 -38.45
CA THR A 74 16.91 -17.41 -38.55
C THR A 74 17.98 -16.53 -37.92
N LEU A 75 18.71 -15.75 -38.75
CA LEU A 75 19.62 -14.72 -38.27
C LEU A 75 18.82 -13.52 -37.82
N LYS A 76 19.01 -13.12 -36.58
CA LYS A 76 18.40 -11.93 -36.02
C LYS A 76 19.46 -11.00 -35.46
N ILE A 77 19.48 -9.75 -35.96
CA ILE A 77 20.43 -8.72 -35.54
C ILE A 77 19.66 -7.58 -34.90
N ASN A 78 20.01 -7.24 -33.66
CA ASN A 78 19.40 -6.16 -32.91
C ASN A 78 20.44 -5.11 -32.52
N TYR A 79 20.07 -3.85 -32.68
CA TYR A 79 20.82 -2.71 -32.16
C TYR A 79 19.90 -1.59 -31.74
N LEU A 80 20.25 -0.88 -30.65
CA LEU A 80 19.41 0.17 -30.10
C LEU A 80 19.16 1.30 -31.10
N GLY A 81 17.90 1.62 -31.35
CA GLY A 81 17.50 2.70 -32.28
C GLY A 81 17.47 2.29 -33.76
N LEU A 82 17.77 1.04 -34.10
CA LEU A 82 17.68 0.53 -35.47
C LEU A 82 16.62 -0.57 -35.59
N GLU A 83 16.06 -0.73 -36.78
CA GLU A 83 15.14 -1.84 -37.07
C GLU A 83 15.85 -3.18 -36.93
N PRO A 84 15.24 -4.18 -36.31
CA PRO A 84 15.78 -5.53 -36.26
C PRO A 84 15.95 -6.10 -37.68
N TYR A 85 17.15 -6.56 -38.02
CA TYR A 85 17.38 -7.29 -39.27
C TYR A 85 17.10 -8.77 -39.05
N ILE A 86 16.29 -9.37 -39.93
CA ILE A 86 15.91 -10.79 -39.86
C ILE A 86 16.11 -11.40 -41.22
N GLU A 87 16.89 -12.49 -41.30
CA GLU A 87 17.16 -13.22 -42.54
C GLU A 87 17.17 -14.73 -42.28
N LEU A 88 16.67 -15.52 -43.22
CA LEU A 88 16.72 -16.96 -43.17
C LEU A 88 18.05 -17.46 -43.76
N LEU A 89 18.84 -18.19 -42.97
CA LEU A 89 20.13 -18.75 -43.36
C LEU A 89 20.04 -20.26 -43.63
N HIS A 90 20.59 -20.69 -44.77
CA HIS A 90 20.79 -22.11 -45.07
C HIS A 90 22.27 -22.42 -44.96
N VAL A 91 22.75 -22.97 -43.87
CA VAL A 91 24.15 -23.22 -43.58
C VAL A 91 24.57 -24.58 -44.10
N TRP A 92 25.29 -24.61 -45.22
CA TRP A 92 25.84 -25.83 -45.88
C TRP A 92 27.35 -25.76 -46.03
N ARG A 93 27.96 -24.58 -45.98
CA ARG A 93 29.36 -24.27 -46.10
C ARG A 93 29.66 -22.95 -45.39
N ASP A 94 30.93 -22.58 -45.31
CA ASP A 94 31.38 -21.25 -44.89
C ASP A 94 30.73 -20.21 -45.77
N ASP A 95 30.19 -19.16 -45.17
CA ASP A 95 29.51 -18.10 -45.88
C ASP A 95 29.84 -16.72 -45.31
N TYR A 96 29.85 -15.75 -46.20
CA TYR A 96 30.04 -14.35 -45.83
C TYR A 96 28.87 -13.53 -46.40
N LEU A 97 28.02 -13.03 -45.50
CA LEU A 97 26.77 -12.33 -45.82
C LEU A 97 26.99 -10.92 -46.38
N GLY A 98 28.28 -10.51 -46.51
CA GLY A 98 28.62 -9.18 -47.02
C GLY A 98 28.35 -8.07 -45.99
N THR A 99 27.99 -6.90 -46.51
CA THR A 99 27.65 -5.75 -45.66
C THR A 99 26.13 -5.66 -45.51
N ILE A 100 25.66 -5.80 -44.29
CA ILE A 100 24.26 -5.64 -43.91
C ILE A 100 24.06 -4.20 -43.47
N ILE A 101 23.14 -3.49 -44.10
CA ILE A 101 22.75 -2.12 -43.78
C ILE A 101 21.56 -2.15 -42.85
N MET A 102 21.75 -1.66 -41.64
CA MET A 102 20.65 -1.56 -40.66
C MET A 102 19.98 -0.21 -40.78
N LYS A 103 18.67 -0.23 -40.90
CA LYS A 103 17.80 0.94 -41.07
C LYS A 103 17.48 1.59 -39.74
N VAL A 104 17.30 2.92 -39.75
CA VAL A 104 16.83 3.65 -38.55
C VAL A 104 15.37 3.30 -38.31
N ASN A 105 15.06 2.92 -37.11
CA ASN A 105 13.65 2.72 -36.70
C ASN A 105 12.96 4.09 -36.58
N THR A 106 12.21 4.47 -37.63
CA THR A 106 11.42 5.70 -37.68
C THR A 106 10.02 5.55 -37.10
N GLU A 107 9.62 4.34 -36.75
CA GLU A 107 8.40 4.18 -35.97
C GLU A 107 8.67 4.74 -34.58
N ASN A 108 7.87 5.73 -34.19
CA ASN A 108 7.80 6.21 -32.80
C ASN A 108 7.84 4.99 -31.89
N LEU A 109 8.86 4.93 -31.05
CA LEU A 109 8.92 3.99 -29.95
C LEU A 109 7.60 4.13 -29.15
N THR A 110 6.61 3.37 -29.55
CA THR A 110 5.58 2.97 -28.60
C THR A 110 6.40 2.35 -27.48
N GLU A 111 6.47 3.06 -26.36
CA GLU A 111 7.13 2.63 -25.15
C GLU A 111 6.94 1.12 -25.03
N VAL A 112 7.98 0.36 -25.35
CA VAL A 112 7.98 -1.07 -25.07
C VAL A 112 7.97 -1.10 -23.57
N ASN A 113 6.78 -1.14 -23.02
CA ASN A 113 6.55 -1.49 -21.65
C ASN A 113 7.12 -2.91 -21.53
N VAL A 114 8.41 -2.97 -21.24
CA VAL A 114 9.01 -4.17 -20.67
C VAL A 114 8.30 -4.28 -19.34
N SER A 115 7.17 -4.96 -19.34
CA SER A 115 6.56 -5.45 -18.13
C SER A 115 7.51 -6.53 -17.60
N GLN A 116 8.66 -6.09 -17.13
CA GLN A 116 9.34 -6.79 -16.08
C GLN A 116 8.24 -6.93 -15.02
N LYS A 117 7.77 -8.16 -14.79
CA LYS A 117 6.84 -8.45 -13.70
C LYS A 117 7.47 -7.81 -12.48
N SER A 118 7.09 -6.56 -12.20
CA SER A 118 7.62 -5.84 -11.07
C SER A 118 7.29 -6.71 -9.88
N LEU A 119 8.30 -7.09 -9.13
CA LEU A 119 8.13 -7.92 -7.95
C LEU A 119 7.00 -7.27 -7.13
N SER A 120 5.96 -8.04 -6.87
CA SER A 120 4.79 -7.54 -6.13
C SER A 120 5.17 -7.10 -4.72
N ALA A 121 6.22 -7.70 -4.15
CA ALA A 121 6.78 -7.34 -2.86
C ALA A 121 8.29 -7.56 -2.84
N THR A 122 9.00 -6.71 -2.09
CA THR A 122 10.43 -6.82 -1.79
C THR A 122 10.63 -6.66 -0.29
N ILE A 123 11.60 -7.40 0.27
CA ILE A 123 11.95 -7.33 1.69
C ILE A 123 13.34 -6.73 1.79
N ASN A 124 13.49 -5.69 2.60
CA ASN A 124 14.77 -5.06 2.89
C ASN A 124 14.87 -4.84 4.41
N GLY A 125 15.69 -5.68 5.06
CA GLY A 125 15.76 -5.72 6.51
C GLY A 125 14.41 -6.14 7.13
N ASP A 126 13.86 -5.31 8.00
CA ASP A 126 12.54 -5.45 8.64
C ASP A 126 11.40 -4.85 7.83
N THR A 127 11.69 -4.18 6.72
CA THR A 127 10.72 -3.49 5.89
C THR A 127 10.26 -4.36 4.73
N VAL A 128 8.95 -4.60 4.64
CA VAL A 128 8.30 -5.19 3.48
C VAL A 128 7.73 -4.08 2.62
N SER A 129 8.14 -4.01 1.35
CA SER A 129 7.70 -3.01 0.39
C SER A 129 6.86 -3.67 -0.70
N TYR A 130 5.61 -3.25 -0.85
CA TYR A 130 4.69 -3.70 -1.89
C TYR A 130 4.61 -2.66 -3.00
N ASN A 131 4.74 -3.10 -4.25
CA ASN A 131 4.57 -2.25 -5.41
C ASN A 131 3.07 -2.08 -5.71
N ALA A 132 2.55 -0.87 -5.62
CA ALA A 132 1.14 -0.58 -5.83
C ALA A 132 0.64 -1.01 -7.22
N ASN A 133 1.48 -0.85 -8.25
CA ASN A 133 1.12 -1.18 -9.63
C ASN A 133 0.96 -2.69 -9.88
N ALA A 134 1.44 -3.54 -8.97
CA ALA A 134 1.26 -5.00 -9.06
C ALA A 134 -0.15 -5.46 -8.66
N TYR A 135 -0.93 -4.60 -8.01
CA TYR A 135 -2.26 -4.89 -7.50
C TYR A 135 -3.31 -4.07 -8.24
N LYS A 136 -4.22 -4.74 -8.94
CA LYS A 136 -5.30 -4.07 -9.68
C LYS A 136 -6.38 -3.60 -8.71
N THR A 137 -6.71 -2.33 -8.78
CA THR A 137 -7.83 -1.71 -8.05
C THR A 137 -8.90 -1.25 -9.03
N ASN A 138 -10.12 -1.05 -8.53
CA ASN A 138 -11.19 -0.43 -9.30
C ASN A 138 -10.86 1.05 -9.54
N GLN A 139 -11.50 1.63 -10.54
CA GLN A 139 -11.47 3.07 -10.74
C GLN A 139 -12.02 3.77 -9.48
N ASN A 140 -11.39 4.85 -9.05
CA ASN A 140 -11.73 5.59 -7.82
C ASN A 140 -11.54 4.80 -6.50
N ALA A 141 -10.78 3.70 -6.50
CA ALA A 141 -10.43 3.00 -5.27
C ALA A 141 -9.60 3.88 -4.33
N SER A 142 -9.72 3.64 -3.04
CA SER A 142 -8.89 4.27 -2.01
C SER A 142 -7.59 3.50 -1.78
N ALA A 143 -6.65 4.10 -1.08
CA ALA A 143 -5.46 3.39 -0.62
C ALA A 143 -5.82 2.22 0.31
N LYS A 144 -6.95 2.28 1.04
CA LYS A 144 -7.48 1.17 1.82
C LYS A 144 -7.76 -0.05 0.93
N ASP A 145 -8.53 0.15 -0.15
CA ASP A 145 -8.88 -0.93 -1.10
C ASP A 145 -7.65 -1.56 -1.76
N LEU A 146 -6.57 -0.78 -1.90
CA LEU A 146 -5.29 -1.25 -2.41
C LEU A 146 -4.55 -2.10 -1.36
N VAL A 147 -4.47 -1.63 -0.12
CA VAL A 147 -3.76 -2.29 0.99
C VAL A 147 -4.38 -3.64 1.31
N GLU A 148 -5.69 -3.75 1.30
CA GLU A 148 -6.44 -5.01 1.55
C GLU A 148 -6.13 -6.12 0.53
N LYS A 149 -5.60 -5.78 -0.64
CA LYS A 149 -5.17 -6.76 -1.66
C LYS A 149 -3.75 -7.28 -1.45
N MET A 150 -3.02 -6.73 -0.50
CA MET A 150 -1.62 -7.11 -0.25
C MET A 150 -1.52 -8.35 0.63
N PRO A 151 -0.65 -9.30 0.30
CA PRO A 151 -0.43 -10.47 1.13
C PRO A 151 -0.03 -10.10 2.56
N GLY A 152 -0.65 -10.75 3.55
CA GLY A 152 -0.36 -10.51 4.97
C GLY A 152 -1.00 -9.26 5.55
N VAL A 153 -1.87 -8.57 4.80
CA VAL A 153 -2.68 -7.46 5.29
C VAL A 153 -4.15 -7.89 5.34
N ARG A 154 -4.84 -7.51 6.41
CA ARG A 154 -6.27 -7.78 6.62
C ARG A 154 -6.97 -6.57 7.21
N ASP A 155 -8.23 -6.37 6.83
CA ASP A 155 -9.15 -5.49 7.55
C ASP A 155 -9.96 -6.35 8.53
N ASN A 156 -9.82 -6.07 9.81
CA ASN A 156 -10.58 -6.70 10.88
C ASN A 156 -11.50 -5.65 11.50
N ASN A 157 -12.76 -5.58 11.05
CA ASN A 157 -13.77 -4.61 11.51
C ASN A 157 -13.33 -3.13 11.41
N GLY A 158 -12.54 -2.79 10.38
CA GLY A 158 -12.03 -1.44 10.15
C GLY A 158 -10.67 -1.18 10.79
N GLU A 159 -10.09 -2.15 11.48
CA GLU A 159 -8.70 -2.13 11.93
C GLU A 159 -7.82 -2.85 10.91
N ILE A 160 -6.78 -2.19 10.47
CA ILE A 160 -5.82 -2.79 9.54
C ILE A 160 -4.78 -3.58 10.33
N GLU A 161 -4.70 -4.86 10.05
CA GLU A 161 -3.66 -5.75 10.57
C GLU A 161 -2.65 -6.05 9.46
N ALA A 162 -1.38 -5.97 9.76
CA ALA A 162 -0.29 -6.31 8.86
C ALA A 162 0.69 -7.27 9.54
N GLN A 163 1.00 -8.37 8.87
CA GLN A 163 1.90 -9.40 9.41
C GLN A 163 1.44 -9.99 10.76
N GLY A 164 0.13 -10.00 11.01
CA GLY A 164 -0.47 -10.50 12.25
C GLY A 164 -0.51 -9.50 13.40
N GLU A 165 -0.10 -8.25 13.18
CA GLU A 165 -0.13 -7.18 14.17
C GLU A 165 -0.97 -6.00 13.69
N LYS A 166 -1.63 -5.30 14.64
CA LYS A 166 -2.43 -4.11 14.35
C LYS A 166 -1.50 -2.97 13.88
N VAL A 167 -1.82 -2.37 12.73
CA VAL A 167 -1.15 -1.14 12.25
C VAL A 167 -1.59 0.01 13.14
N GLN A 168 -0.65 0.64 13.81
CA GLN A 168 -0.90 1.73 14.76
C GLN A 168 -0.66 3.10 14.15
N GLN A 169 0.13 3.19 13.07
CA GLN A 169 0.51 4.45 12.44
C GLN A 169 0.50 4.35 10.92
N VAL A 170 -0.01 5.39 10.26
CA VAL A 170 0.12 5.57 8.82
C VAL A 170 0.94 6.83 8.53
N LEU A 171 1.96 6.64 7.70
CA LEU A 171 2.77 7.72 7.16
C LEU A 171 2.47 7.89 5.66
N VAL A 172 2.63 9.11 5.17
CA VAL A 172 2.64 9.43 3.74
C VAL A 172 3.97 10.10 3.43
N ASP A 173 4.78 9.44 2.61
CA ASP A 173 6.17 9.81 2.31
C ASP A 173 7.01 10.05 3.58
N GLY A 174 6.88 9.15 4.56
CA GLY A 174 7.61 9.20 5.82
C GLY A 174 7.10 10.19 6.85
N LYS A 175 5.98 10.85 6.61
CA LYS A 175 5.41 11.84 7.50
C LYS A 175 4.02 11.41 7.97
N GLN A 176 3.70 11.64 9.23
CA GLN A 176 2.43 11.28 9.83
C GLN A 176 1.26 11.98 9.13
N PHE A 177 0.23 11.22 8.77
CA PHE A 177 -0.91 11.70 8.02
C PHE A 177 -2.20 11.40 8.79
N PHE A 178 -3.04 12.41 9.02
CA PHE A 178 -4.25 12.35 9.85
C PHE A 178 -4.06 11.72 11.24
N GLY A 179 -3.01 12.14 11.95
CA GLY A 179 -2.74 11.67 13.30
C GLY A 179 -2.35 10.19 13.36
N GLN A 180 -2.88 9.46 14.34
CA GLN A 180 -2.56 8.05 14.58
C GLN A 180 -3.58 7.10 13.97
N ASN A 181 -4.51 7.59 13.13
CA ASN A 181 -5.59 6.78 12.60
C ASN A 181 -5.31 6.19 11.22
N PRO A 182 -4.99 4.89 11.12
CA PRO A 182 -4.76 4.21 9.85
C PRO A 182 -5.96 4.24 8.91
N LYS A 183 -7.17 4.08 9.43
CA LYS A 183 -8.40 3.98 8.63
C LYS A 183 -8.68 5.26 7.86
N THR A 184 -8.66 6.41 8.56
CA THR A 184 -8.91 7.71 7.93
C THR A 184 -7.83 8.06 6.92
N ALA A 185 -6.57 7.85 7.25
CA ALA A 185 -5.46 8.09 6.35
C ALA A 185 -5.59 7.28 5.05
N LEU A 186 -5.90 5.99 5.14
CA LEU A 186 -6.05 5.10 4.00
C LEU A 186 -7.32 5.39 3.17
N ALA A 187 -8.43 5.76 3.81
CA ALA A 187 -9.67 6.09 3.11
C ALA A 187 -9.59 7.41 2.33
N THR A 188 -8.76 8.34 2.80
CA THR A 188 -8.66 9.70 2.23
C THR A 188 -7.81 9.75 0.96
N LEU A 189 -6.84 8.85 0.82
CA LEU A 189 -5.92 8.82 -0.32
C LEU A 189 -6.47 7.94 -1.44
N PRO A 190 -6.53 8.42 -2.71
CA PRO A 190 -6.80 7.57 -3.86
C PRO A 190 -5.69 6.54 -4.08
N ALA A 191 -6.04 5.32 -4.48
CA ALA A 191 -5.06 4.28 -4.83
C ALA A 191 -4.11 4.71 -5.98
N GLU A 192 -4.60 5.54 -6.87
CA GLU A 192 -3.86 6.01 -8.06
C GLU A 192 -2.61 6.84 -7.72
N VAL A 193 -2.60 7.51 -6.56
CA VAL A 193 -1.45 8.32 -6.14
C VAL A 193 -0.33 7.50 -5.51
N VAL A 194 -0.61 6.25 -5.17
CA VAL A 194 0.32 5.36 -4.47
C VAL A 194 1.30 4.73 -5.46
N ASP A 195 2.60 4.84 -5.17
CA ASP A 195 3.68 4.14 -5.85
C ASP A 195 3.98 2.80 -5.18
N LYS A 196 4.20 2.83 -3.88
CA LYS A 196 4.46 1.64 -3.06
C LYS A 196 3.97 1.84 -1.63
N ILE A 197 3.75 0.71 -0.96
CA ILE A 197 3.41 0.66 0.46
C ILE A 197 4.49 -0.10 1.19
N GLN A 198 4.99 0.49 2.27
CA GLN A 198 6.04 -0.09 3.11
C GLN A 198 5.45 -0.42 4.48
N ILE A 199 5.72 -1.61 4.98
CA ILE A 199 5.31 -2.06 6.30
C ILE A 199 6.57 -2.40 7.10
N PHE A 200 6.72 -1.79 8.26
CA PHE A 200 7.87 -1.95 9.13
C PHE A 200 7.54 -1.63 10.58
N ASP A 201 8.42 -2.01 11.47
CA ASP A 201 8.35 -1.69 12.89
C ASP A 201 9.14 -0.41 13.17
N ASP A 202 8.41 0.70 13.36
CA ASP A 202 9.03 2.00 13.64
C ASP A 202 9.39 2.15 15.11
N LYS A 203 10.41 2.94 15.39
CA LYS A 203 10.80 3.28 16.77
C LYS A 203 9.81 4.27 17.37
N SER A 204 9.69 4.25 18.70
CA SER A 204 8.93 5.26 19.42
C SER A 204 9.45 6.68 19.12
N GLU A 205 8.58 7.69 19.22
CA GLU A 205 8.98 9.09 19.05
C GLU A 205 10.06 9.50 20.08
N GLN A 206 9.99 8.94 21.29
CA GLN A 206 11.00 9.16 22.32
C GLN A 206 12.36 8.55 21.94
N SER A 207 12.36 7.35 21.37
CA SER A 207 13.56 6.68 20.87
C SER A 207 14.19 7.44 19.71
N LYS A 208 13.36 7.93 18.78
CA LYS A 208 13.82 8.79 17.67
C LYS A 208 14.42 10.11 18.16
N ALA A 209 13.79 10.70 19.17
CA ALA A 209 14.23 11.98 19.74
C ALA A 209 15.50 11.89 20.55
N SER A 210 15.63 10.85 21.41
CA SER A 210 16.76 10.67 22.31
C SER A 210 17.95 9.96 21.66
N GLY A 211 17.70 9.24 20.56
CA GLY A 211 18.68 8.34 19.94
C GLY A 211 18.93 7.04 20.72
N VAL A 212 18.26 6.86 21.88
CA VAL A 212 18.36 5.67 22.70
C VAL A 212 17.20 4.74 22.37
N ASP A 213 17.49 3.50 22.04
CA ASP A 213 16.47 2.50 21.76
C ASP A 213 15.79 2.04 23.06
N ASP A 214 14.50 2.36 23.20
CA ASP A 214 13.67 2.00 24.35
C ASP A 214 13.01 0.61 24.21
N GLY A 215 13.29 -0.10 23.10
CA GLY A 215 12.70 -1.40 22.79
C GLY A 215 11.26 -1.33 22.30
N SER A 216 10.62 -0.16 22.33
CA SER A 216 9.25 0.01 21.83
C SER A 216 9.23 0.05 20.31
N ARG A 217 8.27 -0.68 19.71
CA ARG A 217 8.06 -0.71 18.27
C ARG A 217 6.59 -0.39 17.97
N ILE A 218 6.38 0.32 16.88
CA ILE A 218 5.07 0.74 16.39
C ILE A 218 4.91 0.18 14.99
N LYS A 219 3.97 -0.77 14.80
CA LYS A 219 3.67 -1.30 13.46
C LYS A 219 3.19 -0.16 12.57
N THR A 220 3.98 0.17 11.57
CA THR A 220 3.82 1.36 10.74
C THR A 220 3.63 0.97 9.28
N LEU A 221 2.66 1.62 8.64
CA LEU A 221 2.42 1.54 7.22
C LEU A 221 2.79 2.88 6.58
N ASN A 222 3.76 2.91 5.68
CA ASN A 222 4.17 4.11 4.96
C ASN A 222 3.72 4.04 3.50
N ILE A 223 2.87 4.97 3.10
CA ILE A 223 2.43 5.16 1.72
C ILE A 223 3.44 6.06 1.03
N VAL A 224 4.15 5.54 0.04
CA VAL A 224 5.03 6.34 -0.81
C VAL A 224 4.25 6.76 -2.04
N THR A 225 4.14 8.07 -2.26
CA THR A 225 3.39 8.63 -3.39
C THR A 225 4.25 8.65 -4.65
N LYS A 226 3.61 8.53 -5.82
CA LYS A 226 4.27 8.70 -7.12
C LYS A 226 4.90 10.09 -7.21
N ILE A 227 6.07 10.19 -7.84
CA ILE A 227 6.85 11.43 -7.91
C ILE A 227 6.05 12.59 -8.53
N ASN A 228 5.27 12.30 -9.57
CA ASN A 228 4.41 13.29 -10.23
C ASN A 228 3.20 13.72 -9.38
N MET A 229 2.86 12.97 -8.32
CA MET A 229 1.74 13.27 -7.41
C MET A 229 2.19 13.98 -6.12
N ARG A 230 3.49 14.19 -5.93
CA ARG A 230 4.02 14.96 -4.79
C ARG A 230 3.78 16.46 -4.91
N ASN A 231 3.51 16.93 -6.12
CA ASN A 231 3.11 18.30 -6.41
C ASN A 231 1.83 18.22 -7.27
N GLY A 232 0.69 18.52 -6.67
CA GLY A 232 -0.59 18.46 -7.37
C GLY A 232 -1.78 18.59 -6.45
N GLU A 233 -2.92 18.64 -7.06
CA GLU A 233 -4.22 18.73 -6.40
C GLU A 233 -5.02 17.51 -6.84
N PHE A 234 -5.51 16.75 -5.88
CA PHE A 234 -6.33 15.57 -6.16
C PHE A 234 -7.37 15.36 -5.06
N GLY A 235 -8.46 14.77 -5.43
CA GLY A 235 -9.53 14.52 -4.50
C GLY A 235 -10.68 13.78 -5.17
N LYS A 236 -11.69 13.47 -4.38
CA LYS A 236 -12.95 12.94 -4.89
C LYS A 236 -14.11 13.54 -4.12
N ALA A 237 -15.25 13.64 -4.78
CA ALA A 237 -16.53 13.97 -4.18
C ALA A 237 -17.56 12.95 -4.64
N TYR A 238 -18.50 12.64 -3.76
CA TYR A 238 -19.63 11.78 -4.08
C TYR A 238 -20.87 12.31 -3.38
N ALA A 239 -22.01 12.03 -3.97
CA ALA A 239 -23.32 12.27 -3.36
C ALA A 239 -24.28 11.18 -3.84
N GLY A 240 -25.08 10.67 -2.94
CA GLY A 240 -26.12 9.70 -3.20
C GLY A 240 -27.39 10.04 -2.43
N TYR A 241 -28.54 9.80 -3.06
CA TYR A 241 -29.84 9.93 -2.44
C TYR A 241 -30.63 8.65 -2.70
N GLY A 242 -31.23 8.12 -1.67
CA GLY A 242 -31.99 6.86 -1.70
C GLY A 242 -33.49 7.04 -1.38
N ASN A 243 -34.18 5.93 -1.27
CA ASN A 243 -35.55 5.91 -0.76
C ASN A 243 -35.58 6.34 0.70
N ASP A 244 -36.77 6.69 1.20
CA ASP A 244 -36.98 7.05 2.61
C ASP A 244 -36.08 8.19 3.12
N GLN A 245 -35.78 9.16 2.23
CA GLN A 245 -34.94 10.32 2.53
C GLN A 245 -33.50 9.97 2.94
N GLN A 246 -33.04 8.77 2.60
CA GLN A 246 -31.67 8.38 2.86
C GLN A 246 -30.70 9.17 1.97
N TYR A 247 -29.60 9.62 2.54
CA TYR A 247 -28.56 10.31 1.79
C TYR A 247 -27.16 9.99 2.33
N SER A 248 -26.19 10.11 1.45
CA SER A 248 -24.78 10.08 1.79
C SER A 248 -24.02 10.98 0.83
N ALA A 249 -23.23 11.88 1.36
CA ALA A 249 -22.35 12.73 0.57
C ALA A 249 -21.00 12.88 1.27
N GLY A 250 -19.95 12.99 0.47
CA GLY A 250 -18.62 13.19 1.01
C GLY A 250 -17.67 13.77 -0.02
N THR A 251 -16.62 14.38 0.49
CA THR A 251 -15.53 14.93 -0.31
C THR A 251 -14.21 14.77 0.42
N ASN A 252 -13.15 14.56 -0.33
CA ASN A 252 -11.80 14.77 0.13
C ASN A 252 -11.02 15.57 -0.91
N LEU A 253 -10.22 16.51 -0.45
CA LEU A 253 -9.35 17.34 -1.26
C LEU A 253 -7.95 17.32 -0.66
N ASN A 254 -6.96 17.05 -1.50
CA ASN A 254 -5.56 17.00 -1.13
C ASN A 254 -4.76 17.97 -2.02
N LEU A 255 -4.06 18.88 -1.39
CA LEU A 255 -3.22 19.90 -2.01
C LEU A 255 -1.78 19.65 -1.59
N PHE A 256 -0.98 19.07 -2.47
CA PHE A 256 0.42 18.72 -2.20
C PHE A 256 1.34 19.65 -2.97
N ARG A 257 2.28 20.28 -2.28
CA ARG A 257 3.30 21.17 -2.85
C ARG A 257 4.64 20.93 -2.15
N GLY A 258 5.32 19.85 -2.52
CA GLY A 258 6.55 19.43 -1.88
C GLY A 258 6.34 19.05 -0.41
N ASP A 259 6.96 19.83 0.49
CA ASP A 259 6.81 19.62 1.94
C ASP A 259 5.47 20.08 2.50
N ARG A 260 4.82 21.06 1.84
CA ARG A 260 3.51 21.55 2.23
C ARG A 260 2.43 20.62 1.72
N ARG A 261 1.59 20.16 2.63
CA ARG A 261 0.43 19.29 2.33
C ARG A 261 -0.76 19.76 3.13
N LEU A 262 -1.85 19.98 2.46
CA LEU A 262 -3.14 20.26 3.05
C LEU A 262 -4.13 19.23 2.56
N SER A 263 -4.79 18.54 3.48
CA SER A 263 -5.86 17.60 3.17
C SER A 263 -7.10 18.02 3.93
N ILE A 264 -8.23 18.09 3.22
CA ILE A 264 -9.53 18.41 3.79
C ILE A 264 -10.49 17.30 3.44
N LEU A 265 -11.28 16.88 4.39
CA LEU A 265 -12.33 15.88 4.19
C LEU A 265 -13.65 16.35 4.81
N GLY A 266 -14.75 15.96 4.22
CA GLY A 266 -16.07 16.22 4.73
C GLY A 266 -17.02 15.08 4.35
N GLN A 267 -17.88 14.67 5.28
CA GLN A 267 -18.86 13.61 5.07
C GLN A 267 -20.13 13.91 5.83
N VAL A 268 -21.26 13.61 5.20
CA VAL A 268 -22.58 13.66 5.83
C VAL A 268 -23.38 12.45 5.36
N ASN A 269 -24.09 11.80 6.27
CA ASN A 269 -24.98 10.71 5.92
C ASN A 269 -26.03 10.44 7.02
N ASN A 270 -27.13 9.78 6.63
CA ASN A 270 -28.14 9.23 7.55
C ASN A 270 -28.41 7.73 7.28
N ILE A 271 -27.42 7.02 6.77
CA ILE A 271 -27.47 5.59 6.44
C ILE A 271 -26.70 4.73 7.44
N ASN A 272 -26.54 5.21 8.65
CA ASN A 272 -25.81 4.54 9.73
C ASN A 272 -24.36 4.21 9.37
N GLN A 273 -23.73 5.02 8.53
CA GLN A 273 -22.32 4.85 8.18
C GLN A 273 -21.42 5.65 9.10
N GLN A 274 -20.47 4.99 9.71
CA GLN A 274 -19.44 5.62 10.54
C GLN A 274 -18.49 6.46 9.66
N ASN A 275 -18.38 7.75 9.97
CA ASN A 275 -17.51 8.67 9.21
C ASN A 275 -16.03 8.51 9.56
N PHE A 276 -15.72 8.36 10.84
CA PHE A 276 -14.37 8.19 11.37
C PHE A 276 -14.25 6.91 12.16
N SER A 277 -13.04 6.48 12.49
CA SER A 277 -12.87 5.32 13.35
C SER A 277 -13.23 5.60 14.81
N THR A 278 -13.40 4.54 15.56
CA THR A 278 -13.66 4.61 17.00
C THR A 278 -12.58 5.38 17.75
N GLU A 279 -11.33 5.23 17.36
CA GLU A 279 -10.19 5.93 17.96
C GLU A 279 -10.22 7.44 17.70
N ASP A 280 -10.71 7.85 16.51
CA ASP A 280 -10.91 9.28 16.23
C ASP A 280 -12.00 9.90 17.11
N LEU A 281 -13.06 9.14 17.39
CA LEU A 281 -14.19 9.59 18.17
C LEU A 281 -13.90 9.59 19.67
N LEU A 282 -13.28 8.54 20.18
CA LEU A 282 -13.11 8.33 21.63
C LEU A 282 -11.91 9.08 22.22
N GLY A 283 -11.03 9.68 21.40
CA GLY A 283 -9.85 10.34 21.94
C GLY A 283 -8.96 9.42 22.78
N VAL A 284 -7.90 9.93 23.31
CA VAL A 284 -6.77 9.30 24.00
C VAL A 284 -7.08 8.30 25.15
N VAL A 285 -8.34 7.95 25.42
CA VAL A 285 -8.68 7.00 26.51
C VAL A 285 -8.18 5.57 26.22
N ALA A 286 -7.98 5.22 24.95
CA ALA A 286 -7.48 3.91 24.54
C ALA A 286 -5.95 3.76 24.65
N ASP A 287 -5.20 4.85 24.61
CA ASP A 287 -3.73 4.81 24.57
C ASP A 287 -3.06 4.38 25.88
N ASN A 288 -3.78 4.35 26.99
CA ASN A 288 -3.22 3.97 28.29
C ASN A 288 -3.58 2.55 28.78
N SER A 289 -4.36 1.78 28.03
CA SER A 289 -4.78 0.43 28.48
C SER A 289 -4.01 -0.73 27.84
N SER A 290 -3.26 -0.51 26.78
CA SER A 290 -2.53 -1.58 26.08
C SER A 290 -1.09 -1.84 26.57
N GLY A 291 -0.66 -1.24 27.64
CA GLY A 291 0.67 -1.39 28.17
C GLY A 291 0.76 -1.75 29.63
N ARG A 292 0.20 -2.91 30.09
CA ARG A 292 0.79 -3.64 31.23
C ARG A 292 0.21 -5.04 31.36
N GLY A 293 1.01 -5.98 30.87
CA GLY A 293 0.87 -7.39 31.14
C GLY A 293 0.85 -7.69 32.63
N SER A 294 0.06 -8.68 32.94
CA SER A 294 -0.05 -9.43 34.17
C SER A 294 1.31 -9.65 34.84
N GLY A 295 1.45 -9.26 36.10
CA GLY A 295 2.55 -9.72 36.96
C GLY A 295 2.76 -8.86 38.20
N GLY A 296 2.31 -9.36 39.36
CA GLY A 296 2.86 -8.93 40.66
C GLY A 296 1.85 -8.41 41.69
N ARG A 297 1.34 -9.32 42.47
CA ARG A 297 0.75 -9.03 43.79
C ARG A 297 1.79 -8.39 44.69
N GLY A 298 1.52 -7.16 45.14
CA GLY A 298 2.18 -6.54 46.29
C GLY A 298 1.14 -5.79 47.10
N PRO A 299 1.05 -5.96 48.42
CA PRO A 299 0.06 -5.34 49.27
C PRO A 299 0.50 -3.95 49.73
N GLY A 300 -0.38 -2.97 49.60
CA GLY A 300 -0.30 -1.71 50.37
C GLY A 300 -0.07 -0.45 49.56
N GLY A 301 -1.16 0.27 49.28
CA GLY A 301 -1.11 1.63 48.75
C GLY A 301 -2.45 2.09 48.24
N LYS A 302 -3.28 2.66 49.12
CA LYS A 302 -4.55 3.32 48.74
C LYS A 302 -4.20 4.54 47.87
N ARG A 303 -4.41 4.45 46.55
CA ARG A 303 -4.46 5.62 45.67
C ARG A 303 -5.87 6.20 45.66
N PRO A 304 -6.03 7.52 45.62
CA PRO A 304 -7.35 8.15 45.63
C PRO A 304 -8.15 7.77 44.39
N SER A 305 -9.28 7.16 44.58
CA SER A 305 -10.20 6.62 43.58
C SER A 305 -11.12 7.71 43.05
N PHE A 306 -10.59 8.79 42.45
CA PHE A 306 -11.47 9.68 41.68
C PHE A 306 -11.54 9.32 40.19
N LEU A 307 -10.75 8.31 39.75
CA LEU A 307 -10.73 7.81 38.37
C LEU A 307 -11.54 6.52 38.18
N SER A 308 -12.23 6.01 39.24
CA SER A 308 -13.02 4.76 39.15
C SER A 308 -14.47 4.98 38.77
N GLY A 309 -14.87 6.18 38.38
CA GLY A 309 -16.20 6.51 37.90
C GLY A 309 -16.46 6.33 36.39
N PHE A 310 -15.43 6.11 35.63
CA PHE A 310 -15.56 5.78 34.20
C PHE A 310 -15.44 4.26 34.01
N SER A 311 -16.56 3.59 34.22
CA SER A 311 -16.69 2.19 33.84
C SER A 311 -16.60 2.10 32.32
N ALA A 312 -15.53 1.50 31.80
CA ALA A 312 -15.21 1.40 30.36
C ALA A 312 -16.24 0.57 29.56
N ASN A 313 -17.34 0.15 30.16
CA ASN A 313 -18.34 -0.72 29.54
C ASN A 313 -19.63 -0.01 29.06
N GLY A 314 -19.82 1.26 29.33
CA GLY A 314 -21.04 1.97 28.91
C GLY A 314 -20.82 3.05 27.83
N SER A 315 -19.66 3.67 27.83
CA SER A 315 -19.47 4.92 27.06
C SER A 315 -18.95 4.78 25.64
N ALA A 316 -18.22 3.72 25.30
CA ALA A 316 -17.61 3.61 23.98
C ALA A 316 -18.63 3.32 22.89
N ASN A 317 -19.65 2.52 23.19
CA ASN A 317 -20.70 2.16 22.24
C ASN A 317 -21.68 3.32 21.97
N ASP A 318 -21.84 4.25 22.91
CA ASP A 318 -22.75 5.39 22.76
C ASP A 318 -22.24 6.42 21.72
N PHE A 319 -20.96 6.34 21.36
CA PHE A 319 -20.32 7.24 20.38
C PHE A 319 -20.15 6.61 19.00
N MET A 320 -20.40 5.31 18.89
CA MET A 320 -20.37 4.60 17.62
C MET A 320 -21.74 4.61 16.96
N VAL A 321 -21.76 4.77 15.66
CA VAL A 321 -22.96 4.51 14.87
C VAL A 321 -23.29 3.04 15.01
N ASN A 322 -24.39 2.74 15.73
CA ASN A 322 -24.87 1.37 15.87
C ASN A 322 -25.84 1.06 14.72
N PRO A 323 -25.49 0.17 13.78
CA PRO A 323 -26.36 -0.13 12.65
C PRO A 323 -27.71 -0.77 13.05
N THR A 324 -27.84 -1.25 14.29
CA THR A 324 -29.06 -1.89 14.81
C THR A 324 -29.84 -0.98 15.78
N GLY A 325 -29.34 0.19 16.10
CA GLY A 325 -29.87 1.05 17.18
C GLY A 325 -30.59 2.30 16.68
N GLY A 326 -31.38 2.23 15.61
CA GLY A 326 -32.13 3.38 15.11
C GLY A 326 -31.47 4.04 13.87
N ILE A 327 -31.82 5.29 13.58
CA ILE A 327 -31.27 6.08 12.48
C ILE A 327 -30.30 7.10 13.06
N THR A 328 -29.08 7.10 12.56
CA THR A 328 -28.05 8.06 12.93
C THR A 328 -27.74 8.98 11.74
N GLU A 329 -28.00 10.26 11.92
CA GLU A 329 -27.49 11.30 11.03
C GLU A 329 -26.10 11.71 11.51
N THR A 330 -25.12 11.68 10.60
CA THR A 330 -23.74 12.01 10.92
C THR A 330 -23.23 13.16 10.06
N LYS A 331 -22.53 14.11 10.67
CA LYS A 331 -21.84 15.22 10.02
C LYS A 331 -20.40 15.22 10.51
N ALA A 332 -19.45 15.14 9.58
CA ALA A 332 -18.05 15.08 9.94
C ALA A 332 -17.20 15.88 8.99
N TRP A 333 -16.19 16.53 9.50
CA TRP A 333 -15.16 17.14 8.69
C TRP A 333 -13.79 17.09 9.38
N GLY A 334 -12.76 17.07 8.59
CA GLY A 334 -11.39 17.02 9.07
C GLY A 334 -10.44 17.80 8.19
N ALA A 335 -9.39 18.29 8.79
CA ALA A 335 -8.30 18.94 8.09
C ALA A 335 -6.96 18.42 8.62
N ASN A 336 -6.03 18.18 7.71
CA ASN A 336 -4.65 17.88 8.05
C ASN A 336 -3.74 18.86 7.32
N TYR A 337 -2.87 19.52 8.06
CA TYR A 337 -1.87 20.43 7.53
C TYR A 337 -0.49 19.94 7.92
N GLN A 338 0.42 19.94 6.96
CA GLN A 338 1.81 19.57 7.13
C GLN A 338 2.68 20.49 6.31
N ASP A 339 3.77 20.97 6.91
CA ASP A 339 4.73 21.84 6.23
C ASP A 339 6.11 21.75 6.92
N LYS A 340 7.10 22.24 6.21
CA LYS A 340 8.43 22.51 6.74
C LYS A 340 8.71 24.02 6.65
N TRP A 341 8.76 24.68 7.77
CA TRP A 341 9.01 26.10 7.84
C TRP A 341 10.51 26.39 7.94
N GLY A 342 11.09 26.75 6.78
CA GLY A 342 12.53 26.84 6.63
C GLY A 342 13.21 25.47 6.80
N GLU A 343 14.47 25.48 7.29
CA GLU A 343 15.25 24.25 7.48
C GLU A 343 15.09 23.62 8.88
N LYS A 344 14.48 24.36 9.80
CA LYS A 344 14.51 24.04 11.24
C LYS A 344 13.20 23.58 11.83
N ILE A 345 12.06 23.89 11.23
CA ILE A 345 10.75 23.61 11.83
C ILE A 345 9.98 22.67 10.92
N ASP A 346 9.72 21.48 11.44
CA ASP A 346 8.77 20.53 10.85
C ASP A 346 7.45 20.62 11.64
N ILE A 347 6.34 20.91 10.97
CA ILE A 347 5.02 21.01 11.58
C ILE A 347 4.04 20.05 10.91
N ASN A 348 3.22 19.41 11.73
CA ASN A 348 2.09 18.60 11.31
C ASN A 348 0.94 18.88 12.28
N GLY A 349 -0.27 19.08 11.78
CA GLY A 349 -1.45 19.28 12.60
C GLY A 349 -2.67 18.68 11.95
N SER A 350 -3.57 18.12 12.75
CA SER A 350 -4.85 17.61 12.31
C SER A 350 -5.96 18.10 13.23
N TYR A 351 -7.10 18.37 12.64
CA TYR A 351 -8.32 18.69 13.36
C TYR A 351 -9.46 17.84 12.79
N PHE A 352 -10.29 17.31 13.70
CA PHE A 352 -11.49 16.55 13.38
C PHE A 352 -12.68 17.11 14.13
N PHE A 353 -13.79 17.17 13.43
CA PHE A 353 -15.12 17.42 13.95
C PHE A 353 -16.03 16.28 13.56
N ASN A 354 -16.82 15.79 14.48
CA ASN A 354 -17.88 14.82 14.21
C ASN A 354 -19.10 15.14 15.08
N GLU A 355 -20.27 15.15 14.46
CA GLU A 355 -21.55 15.24 15.09
C GLU A 355 -22.40 14.04 14.67
N GLY A 356 -23.04 13.41 15.63
CA GLY A 356 -23.95 12.31 15.39
C GLY A 356 -25.25 12.50 16.15
N ASP A 357 -26.37 12.53 15.43
CA ASP A 357 -27.73 12.58 15.95
C ASP A 357 -28.37 11.21 15.76
N ASN A 358 -28.64 10.49 16.84
CA ASN A 358 -29.28 9.18 16.81
C ASN A 358 -30.70 9.26 17.33
N THR A 359 -31.63 8.69 16.58
CA THR A 359 -33.04 8.49 17.00
C THR A 359 -33.36 7.01 16.90
N SER A 360 -33.82 6.43 18.00
CA SER A 360 -34.19 5.02 18.07
C SER A 360 -35.58 4.85 18.66
N GLN A 361 -36.36 3.94 18.10
CA GLN A 361 -37.62 3.45 18.65
C GLN A 361 -37.56 1.94 18.77
N THR A 362 -37.86 1.43 19.93
CA THR A 362 -37.84 0.00 20.23
C THR A 362 -39.17 -0.40 20.85
N ASN A 363 -39.83 -1.38 20.26
CA ASN A 363 -41.06 -1.99 20.78
C ASN A 363 -40.73 -3.40 21.21
N THR A 364 -40.85 -3.65 22.49
CA THR A 364 -40.59 -4.96 23.13
C THR A 364 -41.89 -5.62 23.50
N TYR A 365 -42.11 -6.83 22.99
CA TYR A 365 -43.25 -7.69 23.36
C TYR A 365 -42.72 -8.95 24.01
N GLN A 366 -43.10 -9.18 25.28
CA GLN A 366 -42.71 -10.38 26.04
C GLN A 366 -43.95 -11.12 26.53
N ASN A 367 -44.01 -12.41 26.27
CA ASN A 367 -45.04 -13.31 26.79
C ASN A 367 -44.40 -14.24 27.80
N TYR A 368 -44.86 -14.15 29.06
CA TYR A 368 -44.45 -15.05 30.14
C TYR A 368 -45.44 -16.19 30.26
N TYR A 369 -45.01 -17.41 29.99
CA TYR A 369 -45.85 -18.62 30.21
C TYR A 369 -45.58 -19.17 31.60
N LEU A 370 -46.55 -19.00 32.48
CA LEU A 370 -46.50 -19.57 33.84
C LEU A 370 -47.01 -21.01 33.79
N LEU A 371 -46.52 -21.85 34.70
CA LEU A 371 -46.88 -23.28 34.83
C LEU A 371 -48.39 -23.55 34.99
N ASN A 372 -49.21 -22.57 35.36
CA ASN A 372 -50.64 -22.66 35.58
C ASN A 372 -51.50 -22.07 34.46
N ASN A 373 -50.98 -21.96 33.25
CA ASN A 373 -51.68 -21.44 32.05
C ASN A 373 -52.18 -19.98 32.13
N THR A 374 -51.73 -19.20 33.09
CA THR A 374 -51.96 -17.74 33.15
C THR A 374 -50.75 -17.06 32.53
N GLY A 375 -50.83 -16.74 31.22
CA GLY A 375 -49.79 -15.96 30.54
C GLY A 375 -49.83 -14.50 31.02
N GLN A 376 -48.66 -13.93 31.25
CA GLN A 376 -48.50 -12.49 31.46
C GLN A 376 -47.89 -11.90 30.16
N GLN A 377 -48.48 -10.82 29.69
CA GLN A 377 -48.02 -10.08 28.52
C GLN A 377 -47.37 -8.77 28.98
N TYR A 378 -46.19 -8.49 28.51
CA TYR A 378 -45.48 -7.23 28.77
C TYR A 378 -45.23 -6.54 27.44
N THR A 379 -45.60 -5.30 27.35
CA THR A 379 -45.35 -4.44 26.20
C THR A 379 -44.60 -3.21 26.68
N GLU A 380 -43.50 -2.88 26.00
CA GLU A 380 -42.72 -1.70 26.27
C GLU A 380 -42.44 -0.97 24.93
N GLU A 381 -42.69 0.30 24.94
CA GLU A 381 -42.31 1.22 23.85
C GLU A 381 -41.26 2.18 24.43
N SER A 382 -40.06 2.15 23.82
CA SER A 382 -38.94 3.00 24.17
C SER A 382 -38.57 3.89 23.01
N SER A 383 -38.51 5.19 23.23
CA SER A 383 -38.00 6.17 22.29
C SER A 383 -36.77 6.84 22.88
N SER A 384 -35.66 6.82 22.15
CA SER A 384 -34.45 7.49 22.59
C SER A 384 -33.89 8.43 21.50
N TYR A 385 -33.34 9.54 21.96
CA TYR A 385 -32.62 10.49 21.17
C TYR A 385 -31.26 10.77 21.83
N SER A 386 -30.19 10.74 21.05
CA SER A 386 -28.87 11.15 21.50
C SER A 386 -28.17 12.01 20.48
N ASN A 387 -27.56 13.10 20.91
CA ASN A 387 -26.66 13.95 20.14
C ASN A 387 -25.27 13.86 20.73
N ASN A 388 -24.28 13.63 19.89
CA ASN A 388 -22.88 13.51 20.27
C ASN A 388 -22.02 14.40 19.37
N VAL A 389 -21.31 15.35 19.97
CA VAL A 389 -20.43 16.29 19.28
C VAL A 389 -19.01 16.10 19.76
N ASN A 390 -18.09 15.90 18.83
CA ASN A 390 -16.67 15.69 19.10
C ASN A 390 -15.79 16.68 18.34
N HIS A 391 -14.81 17.22 19.05
CA HIS A 391 -13.72 18.00 18.49
C HIS A 391 -12.39 17.39 18.90
N LYS A 392 -11.50 17.12 17.96
CA LYS A 392 -10.18 16.60 18.25
C LYS A 392 -9.12 17.38 17.48
N PHE A 393 -8.16 17.92 18.19
CA PHE A 393 -7.01 18.60 17.62
C PHE A 393 -5.73 17.89 18.06
N ASN A 394 -4.85 17.58 17.11
CA ASN A 394 -3.52 17.07 17.36
C ASN A 394 -2.52 17.88 16.55
N ALA A 395 -1.37 18.19 17.15
CA ALA A 395 -0.27 18.74 16.40
C ALA A 395 1.07 18.18 16.86
N LYS A 396 2.05 18.23 15.98
CA LYS A 396 3.44 17.89 16.22
C LYS A 396 4.31 18.97 15.63
N MET A 397 5.14 19.57 16.42
CA MET A 397 6.16 20.53 15.98
C MET A 397 7.53 20.01 16.42
N VAL A 398 8.44 19.92 15.48
CA VAL A 398 9.84 19.60 15.75
C VAL A 398 10.67 20.80 15.36
N TYR A 399 11.31 21.42 16.34
CA TYR A 399 12.22 22.55 16.12
C TYR A 399 13.67 22.09 16.32
N LYS A 400 14.45 22.09 15.25
CA LYS A 400 15.87 21.74 15.24
C LYS A 400 16.70 22.97 15.58
N LEU A 401 17.10 23.09 16.84
CA LEU A 401 17.94 24.20 17.32
C LEU A 401 19.33 24.14 16.67
N ASN A 402 19.93 22.93 16.68
CA ASN A 402 21.23 22.64 16.09
C ASN A 402 21.32 21.12 15.79
N PRO A 403 22.41 20.61 15.15
CA PRO A 403 22.55 19.18 14.84
C PRO A 403 22.48 18.22 16.03
N LYS A 404 22.65 18.74 17.26
CA LYS A 404 22.68 17.93 18.48
C LYS A 404 21.45 18.15 19.37
N ALA A 405 20.58 19.14 19.08
CA ALA A 405 19.45 19.49 19.93
C ALA A 405 18.19 19.79 19.12
N SER A 406 17.11 19.15 19.47
CA SER A 406 15.77 19.39 18.90
C SER A 406 14.74 19.55 20.02
N PHE A 407 13.78 20.42 19.80
CA PHE A 407 12.64 20.62 20.68
C PHE A 407 11.40 20.00 20.03
N PHE A 408 10.67 19.19 20.79
CA PHE A 408 9.44 18.51 20.37
C PHE A 408 8.27 19.08 21.15
N TYR A 409 7.21 19.45 20.43
CA TYR A 409 5.96 19.89 21.03
C TYR A 409 4.80 19.13 20.39
N LEU A 410 4.03 18.41 21.21
CA LEU A 410 3.02 17.46 20.80
C LEU A 410 1.68 17.78 21.51
N PRO A 411 1.00 18.91 21.19
CA PRO A 411 -0.29 19.20 21.78
C PRO A 411 -1.37 18.31 21.23
N SER A 412 -2.24 17.81 22.11
CA SER A 412 -3.46 17.09 21.77
C SER A 412 -4.60 17.60 22.63
N VAL A 413 -5.71 17.95 21.99
CA VAL A 413 -6.93 18.41 22.67
C VAL A 413 -8.12 17.63 22.12
N SER A 414 -8.93 17.07 22.99
CA SER A 414 -10.19 16.42 22.63
C SER A 414 -11.30 17.01 23.51
N VAL A 415 -12.38 17.44 22.87
CA VAL A 415 -13.57 17.95 23.54
C VAL A 415 -14.77 17.16 23.02
N GLN A 416 -15.60 16.71 23.95
CA GLN A 416 -16.78 15.93 23.64
C GLN A 416 -17.98 16.45 24.44
N ASP A 417 -19.11 16.60 23.77
CA ASP A 417 -20.41 16.89 24.37
C ASP A 417 -21.40 15.80 23.95
N ASN A 418 -22.03 15.16 24.93
CA ASN A 418 -23.05 14.14 24.70
C ASN A 418 -24.31 14.49 25.44
N ARG A 419 -25.45 14.51 24.74
CA ARG A 419 -26.78 14.79 25.27
C ARG A 419 -27.71 13.70 24.80
N GLY A 420 -28.50 13.17 25.72
CA GLY A 420 -29.49 12.12 25.43
C GLY A 420 -30.73 12.25 26.24
N ASN A 421 -31.85 11.86 25.63
CA ASN A 421 -33.17 11.73 26.29
C ASN A 421 -33.73 10.35 25.93
N MET A 422 -34.37 9.71 26.91
CA MET A 422 -35.06 8.44 26.75
C MET A 422 -36.44 8.53 27.37
N LEU A 423 -37.44 8.02 26.69
CA LEU A 423 -38.79 7.93 27.12
C LEU A 423 -39.26 6.48 26.98
N ASP A 424 -39.58 5.86 28.10
CA ASP A 424 -40.09 4.48 28.16
C ASP A 424 -41.52 4.49 28.65
N THR A 425 -42.38 3.76 27.96
CA THR A 425 -43.77 3.51 28.35
C THR A 425 -43.99 2.00 28.38
N SER A 426 -44.35 1.46 29.52
CA SER A 426 -44.63 0.02 29.71
C SER A 426 -46.04 -0.23 30.16
N ASN A 427 -46.62 -1.34 29.73
CA ASN A 427 -47.95 -1.78 30.10
C ASN A 427 -48.00 -3.28 30.34
#